data_3c15802474d6405386f72b95a92f4522
#
_entry.id   3c15802474d6405386f72b95a92f4522
#
_cell.length_a   1.000
_cell.length_b   1.000
_cell.length_c   1.000
_cell.angle_alpha   90.00
_cell.angle_beta   90.00
_cell.angle_gamma   90.00
#
_symmetry.space_group_name_H-M   'P 1'
#
loop_
_entity.id
_entity.type
_entity.pdbx_description
1 polymer ?
#
loop_
_entity_poly.entity_id
_entity_poly.type
_entity_poly.pdbx_seq_one_letter_code
_entity_poly.pdbx_strand_id
1 'polypeptide(L)'
;MTATPPSYQLPAMMTLEDCEKLRDHLTASYDTAVTLNCAAVTRLTGLAAQIILAAKNSWQQRGLTFALADISPTCKDSIDMLGLAPALLQEGDAG
;
A
#
# COMPACT_ATOMS: atom_id res chain seq x y z
N MET A 1 24.68 6.56 -8.50
CA MET A 1 23.50 6.85 -8.61
C MET A 1 22.72 6.15 -7.70
N THR A 2 21.87 6.66 -7.14
CA THR A 2 21.12 6.10 -6.23
C THR A 2 19.99 5.50 -6.80
N ALA A 3 19.78 4.35 -6.55
CA ALA A 3 18.65 3.72 -7.04
C ALA A 3 17.53 3.93 -6.12
N THR A 4 16.56 4.56 -6.59
CA THR A 4 15.33 4.63 -5.84
C THR A 4 14.61 3.34 -6.06
N PRO A 5 14.14 2.68 -5.02
CA PRO A 5 13.36 1.47 -5.22
C PRO A 5 12.17 1.78 -6.10
N PRO A 6 11.85 0.92 -7.04
CA PRO A 6 10.72 1.18 -7.90
C PRO A 6 9.44 1.18 -7.07
N SER A 7 8.60 2.14 -7.33
CA SER A 7 7.31 2.15 -6.67
C SER A 7 6.28 1.51 -7.58
N TYR A 8 5.37 0.78 -6.98
CA TYR A 8 4.30 0.14 -7.72
C TYR A 8 3.11 1.10 -7.76
N GLN A 9 2.67 1.45 -8.96
CA GLN A 9 1.59 2.39 -9.08
C GLN A 9 0.25 1.72 -9.01
N LEU A 10 -0.58 2.13 -8.06
CA LEU A 10 -1.92 1.59 -7.94
C LEU A 10 -2.84 2.30 -8.93
N PRO A 11 -3.79 1.58 -9.55
CA PRO A 11 -4.72 2.20 -10.49
C PRO A 11 -5.77 3.02 -9.77
N ALA A 12 -6.54 3.79 -10.52
CA ALA A 12 -7.58 4.65 -9.96
C ALA A 12 -8.59 3.87 -9.15
N MET A 13 -9.04 2.73 -9.65
CA MET A 13 -9.95 1.88 -8.93
C MET A 13 -9.32 0.50 -8.87
N MET A 14 -9.31 -0.09 -7.69
CA MET A 14 -8.74 -1.41 -7.51
C MET A 14 -9.83 -2.45 -7.74
N THR A 15 -9.86 -3.01 -8.94
CA THR A 15 -10.77 -4.11 -9.26
C THR A 15 -10.20 -5.39 -8.66
N LEU A 16 -10.95 -6.48 -8.73
CA LEU A 16 -10.46 -7.77 -8.27
C LEU A 16 -9.17 -8.16 -8.99
N GLU A 17 -9.13 -7.94 -10.31
CA GLU A 17 -7.95 -8.24 -11.08
C GLU A 17 -6.76 -7.40 -10.62
N ASP A 18 -6.99 -6.14 -10.34
CA ASP A 18 -5.93 -5.25 -9.84
C ASP A 18 -5.42 -5.70 -8.48
N CYS A 19 -6.31 -6.20 -7.64
CA CYS A 19 -5.92 -6.73 -6.35
C CYS A 19 -5.06 -7.98 -6.50
N GLU A 20 -5.39 -8.82 -7.46
CA GLU A 20 -4.58 -10.01 -7.72
C GLU A 20 -3.20 -9.64 -8.23
N LYS A 21 -3.13 -8.63 -9.09
CA LYS A 21 -1.84 -8.14 -9.58
C LYS A 21 -1.00 -7.57 -8.45
N LEU A 22 -1.63 -6.85 -7.54
CA LEU A 22 -0.93 -6.32 -6.39
C LEU A 22 -0.38 -7.45 -5.52
N ARG A 23 -1.18 -8.46 -5.28
CA ARG A 23 -0.70 -9.61 -4.50
C ARG A 23 0.49 -10.27 -5.16
N ASP A 24 0.45 -10.41 -6.50
CA ASP A 24 1.55 -11.01 -7.23
C ASP A 24 2.81 -10.17 -7.10
N HIS A 25 2.66 -8.85 -7.18
CA HIS A 25 3.79 -7.95 -7.02
C HIS A 25 4.39 -8.07 -5.61
N LEU A 26 3.54 -8.11 -4.60
CA LEU A 26 4.01 -8.23 -3.23
C LEU A 26 4.72 -9.56 -3.00
N THR A 27 4.19 -10.62 -3.58
CA THR A 27 4.83 -11.92 -3.47
C THR A 27 6.20 -11.93 -4.14
N ALA A 28 6.31 -11.27 -5.29
CA ALA A 28 7.58 -11.19 -6.00
C ALA A 28 8.60 -10.33 -5.26
N SER A 29 8.11 -9.38 -4.46
CA SER A 29 8.98 -8.47 -3.73
C SER A 29 9.11 -8.83 -2.25
N TYR A 30 8.88 -10.07 -1.94
CA TYR A 30 8.74 -10.55 -0.57
C TYR A 30 9.90 -10.17 0.35
N ASP A 31 11.12 -10.19 -0.17
CA ASP A 31 12.29 -9.91 0.65
C ASP A 31 12.86 -8.51 0.47
N THR A 32 12.14 -7.61 -0.16
CA THR A 32 12.67 -6.28 -0.40
C THR A 32 11.71 -5.21 0.07
N ALA A 33 12.22 -4.01 0.26
CA ALA A 33 11.37 -2.88 0.60
C ALA A 33 10.39 -2.61 -0.54
N VAL A 34 9.17 -2.22 -0.18
CA VAL A 34 8.12 -1.96 -1.15
C VAL A 34 7.54 -0.59 -0.94
N THR A 35 7.31 0.15 -2.01
CA THR A 35 6.60 1.42 -1.98
C THR A 35 5.43 1.34 -2.94
N LEU A 36 4.24 1.65 -2.46
CA LEU A 36 3.05 1.70 -3.30
C LEU A 36 2.69 3.16 -3.55
N ASN A 37 2.61 3.54 -4.82
CA ASN A 37 2.26 4.91 -5.17
C ASN A 37 0.75 5.03 -5.32
N CYS A 38 0.14 5.91 -4.54
CA CYS A 38 -1.30 6.05 -4.47
C CYS A 38 -1.81 7.32 -5.15
N ALA A 39 -0.99 7.97 -5.97
CA ALA A 39 -1.38 9.23 -6.57
C ALA A 39 -2.59 9.13 -7.48
N ALA A 40 -2.72 8.02 -8.19
CA ALA A 40 -3.84 7.84 -9.11
C ALA A 40 -5.09 7.27 -8.45
N VAL A 41 -5.00 6.83 -7.22
CA VAL A 41 -6.13 6.15 -6.58
C VAL A 41 -7.23 7.12 -6.26
N THR A 42 -8.42 6.89 -6.79
CA THR A 42 -9.58 7.69 -6.47
C THR A 42 -10.44 7.00 -5.41
N ARG A 43 -10.38 5.68 -5.35
CA ARG A 43 -11.14 4.95 -4.36
C ARG A 43 -10.42 3.66 -4.03
N LEU A 44 -10.24 3.41 -2.75
CA LEU A 44 -9.62 2.19 -2.29
C LEU A 44 -10.72 1.25 -1.82
N THR A 45 -10.81 0.09 -2.43
CA THR A 45 -11.85 -0.87 -2.08
C THR A 45 -11.45 -1.59 -0.77
N GLY A 46 -12.44 -2.18 -0.12
CA GLY A 46 -12.16 -2.92 1.11
C GLY A 46 -11.17 -4.05 0.90
N LEU A 47 -11.30 -4.78 -0.21
CA LEU A 47 -10.38 -5.88 -0.50
C LEU A 47 -8.96 -5.37 -0.68
N ALA A 48 -8.78 -4.28 -1.43
CA ALA A 48 -7.46 -3.72 -1.64
C ALA A 48 -6.86 -3.26 -0.31
N ALA A 49 -7.67 -2.61 0.51
CA ALA A 49 -7.20 -2.14 1.81
C ALA A 49 -6.75 -3.30 2.70
N GLN A 50 -7.47 -4.40 2.66
CA GLN A 50 -7.09 -5.58 3.45
C GLN A 50 -5.78 -6.18 2.98
N ILE A 51 -5.56 -6.23 1.68
CA ILE A 51 -4.32 -6.75 1.13
C ILE A 51 -3.15 -5.85 1.56
N ILE A 52 -3.32 -4.54 1.46
CA ILE A 52 -2.28 -3.59 1.81
C ILE A 52 -1.98 -3.67 3.31
N LEU A 53 -3.00 -3.76 4.14
CA LEU A 53 -2.81 -3.83 5.57
C LEU A 53 -2.07 -5.11 5.97
N ALA A 54 -2.46 -6.24 5.39
CA ALA A 54 -1.79 -7.50 5.68
C ALA A 54 -0.32 -7.45 5.24
N ALA A 55 -0.07 -6.85 4.09
CA ALA A 55 1.30 -6.72 3.60
C ALA A 55 2.13 -5.82 4.51
N LYS A 56 1.56 -4.70 4.92
CA LYS A 56 2.27 -3.79 5.81
C LYS A 56 2.68 -4.48 7.09
N ASN A 57 1.76 -5.23 7.69
CA ASN A 57 2.07 -5.96 8.91
C ASN A 57 3.16 -7.01 8.68
N SER A 58 3.08 -7.73 7.57
CA SER A 58 4.06 -8.76 7.26
C SER A 58 5.45 -8.17 7.07
N TRP A 59 5.54 -7.06 6.31
CA TRP A 59 6.83 -6.42 6.07
C TRP A 59 7.42 -5.87 7.36
N GLN A 60 6.58 -5.28 8.21
CA GLN A 60 7.06 -4.76 9.48
C GLN A 60 7.61 -5.87 10.38
N GLN A 61 6.96 -7.00 10.40
CA GLN A 61 7.43 -8.12 11.21
C GLN A 61 8.77 -8.63 10.74
N ARG A 62 9.07 -8.47 9.47
CA ARG A 62 10.34 -8.91 8.92
C ARG A 62 11.40 -7.81 8.90
N GLY A 63 11.08 -6.65 9.43
CA GLY A 63 12.03 -5.53 9.46
C GLY A 63 12.23 -4.86 8.11
N LEU A 64 11.30 -5.03 7.18
CA LEU A 64 11.41 -4.44 5.86
C LEU A 64 10.49 -3.22 5.75
N THR A 65 10.90 -2.25 4.95
CA THR A 65 10.11 -1.05 4.75
C THR A 65 8.94 -1.30 3.82
N PHE A 66 7.76 -0.87 4.24
CA PHE A 66 6.57 -0.91 3.42
C PHE A 66 5.94 0.47 3.52
N ALA A 67 5.90 1.20 2.43
CA ALA A 67 5.44 2.59 2.46
C ALA A 67 4.37 2.87 1.42
N LEU A 68 3.46 3.78 1.74
CA LEU A 68 2.50 4.32 0.80
C LEU A 68 2.96 5.72 0.44
N ALA A 69 3.11 5.99 -0.84
CA ALA A 69 3.60 7.28 -1.30
C ALA A 69 2.55 8.03 -2.08
N ASP A 70 2.62 9.36 -2.05
CA ASP A 70 1.76 10.23 -2.85
C ASP A 70 0.29 9.93 -2.70
N ILE A 71 -0.17 9.78 -1.46
CA ILE A 71 -1.55 9.45 -1.19
C ILE A 71 -2.44 10.61 -1.58
N SER A 72 -3.33 10.37 -2.57
CA SER A 72 -4.24 11.42 -3.03
C SER A 72 -5.28 11.72 -1.96
N PRO A 73 -5.89 12.91 -1.99
CA PRO A 73 -6.94 13.23 -1.03
C PRO A 73 -8.12 12.25 -1.08
N THR A 74 -8.48 11.80 -2.28
CA THR A 74 -9.57 10.84 -2.41
C THR A 74 -9.20 9.48 -1.87
N CYS A 75 -7.95 9.07 -2.04
CA CYS A 75 -7.47 7.83 -1.46
C CYS A 75 -7.49 7.91 0.06
N LYS A 76 -7.04 9.04 0.60
CA LYS A 76 -7.05 9.24 2.03
C LYS A 76 -8.46 9.19 2.59
N ASP A 77 -9.42 9.79 1.89
CA ASP A 77 -10.81 9.75 2.31
C ASP A 77 -11.32 8.32 2.34
N SER A 78 -10.96 7.51 1.34
CA SER A 78 -11.37 6.11 1.33
C SER A 78 -10.80 5.35 2.52
N ILE A 79 -9.54 5.60 2.85
CA ILE A 79 -8.90 4.96 3.99
C ILE A 79 -9.59 5.37 5.27
N ASP A 80 -9.93 6.66 5.41
CA ASP A 80 -10.62 7.14 6.58
C ASP A 80 -12.00 6.52 6.72
N MET A 81 -12.72 6.40 5.61
CA MET A 81 -14.06 5.82 5.64
C MET A 81 -14.03 4.35 6.03
N LEU A 82 -12.95 3.66 5.71
CA LEU A 82 -12.81 2.27 6.09
C LEU A 82 -12.29 2.10 7.52
N GLY A 83 -11.97 3.21 8.17
CA GLY A 83 -11.46 3.16 9.55
C GLY A 83 -10.04 2.65 9.67
N LEU A 84 -9.27 2.71 8.59
CA LEU A 84 -7.94 2.13 8.57
C LEU A 84 -6.82 3.15 8.60
N ALA A 85 -7.14 4.43 8.75
CA ALA A 85 -6.11 5.46 8.73
C ALA A 85 -4.99 5.21 9.75
N PRO A 86 -5.28 4.89 11.00
CA PRO A 86 -4.18 4.64 11.95
C PRO A 86 -3.31 3.47 11.55
N ALA A 87 -3.89 2.45 10.92
CA ALA A 87 -3.14 1.26 10.56
C ALA A 87 -2.34 1.44 9.28
N LEU A 88 -2.88 2.20 8.32
CA LEU A 88 -2.22 2.33 7.02
C LEU A 88 -1.38 3.58 6.87
N LEU A 89 -1.81 4.68 7.49
CA LEU A 89 -1.13 5.96 7.29
C LEU A 89 -0.13 6.31 8.36
N GLN A 90 -0.19 5.62 9.55
CA GLN A 90 0.72 5.95 10.57
C GLN A 90 1.97 5.22 10.27
N GLU A 91 3.07 5.94 10.09
CA GLU A 91 4.17 5.38 9.72
C GLU A 91 4.91 4.90 10.76
N GLY A 92 5.33 3.90 10.71
CA GLY A 92 6.16 3.37 11.59
C GLY A 92 6.36 3.75 12.89
N ASP A 93 5.73 4.15 13.43
CA ASP A 93 5.83 4.66 14.38
C ASP A 93 5.73 4.11 15.33
N ALA A 94 6.21 3.95 15.68
CA ALA A 94 6.19 3.48 16.63
C ALA A 94 5.52 3.85 17.53
N GLY A 95 5.16 4.39 17.41
CA GLY A 95 4.32 4.74 18.35
C GLY A 95 4.60 4.73 19.27
#